data_d1dbf3f11d7c78ac8da63bd3f7890aef
#
_entry.id   d1dbf3f11d7c78ac8da63bd3f7890aef
#
_cell.length_a   1.000
_cell.length_b   1.000
_cell.length_c   1.000
_cell.angle_alpha   90.00
_cell.angle_beta   90.00
_cell.angle_gamma   90.00
#
_symmetry.space_group_name_H-M   'P 1'
#
loop_
_entity.id
_entity.type
_entity.pdbx_description
1 polymer ?
#
loop_
_entity_poly.entity_id
_entity_poly.type
_entity_poly.pdbx_seq_one_letter_code
_entity_poly.pdbx_strand_id
1 'polypeptide(L)'
;MKALLYSGLLALALAACTTKPEAPKTDLYQEITASDARYDSSLATRLKADEYGMHQYVLAYLKSGPNRSQDSVEAAALQKAHLENIARMAESGKLVLAGPFLDEGEVRGIYIFDVPTVEEARALTETDPAIQAGRLIMELHPWYGSAALPLLTPLHNRLEKKSITN
;
A
#
# COMPACT_ATOMS: atom_id res chain seq x y z
N MET A 1 -74.84 14.03 46.59
CA MET A 1 -74.26 13.84 45.29
C MET A 1 -72.80 14.25 45.42
N LYS A 2 -71.84 13.28 45.43
CA LYS A 2 -70.38 13.50 45.58
C LYS A 2 -69.76 13.33 44.23
N ALA A 3 -69.16 14.37 43.67
CA ALA A 3 -68.39 14.32 42.44
C ALA A 3 -66.92 13.91 42.76
N LEU A 4 -66.42 12.79 42.21
CA LEU A 4 -65.02 12.39 42.27
C LEU A 4 -64.27 13.06 41.11
N LEU A 5 -63.29 13.86 41.45
CA LEU A 5 -62.29 14.40 40.52
C LEU A 5 -61.13 13.39 40.39
N TYR A 6 -60.96 12.81 39.22
CA TYR A 6 -59.76 12.01 38.87
C TYR A 6 -58.71 12.96 38.32
N SER A 7 -57.65 13.17 39.08
CA SER A 7 -56.40 13.80 38.60
C SER A 7 -55.54 12.75 37.91
N GLY A 8 -55.47 12.80 36.57
CA GLY A 8 -54.55 12.00 35.80
C GLY A 8 -53.18 12.61 35.83
N LEU A 9 -52.22 11.93 36.46
CA LEU A 9 -50.80 12.29 36.45
C LEU A 9 -50.15 11.73 35.17
N LEU A 10 -49.88 12.61 34.21
CA LEU A 10 -49.19 12.25 32.96
C LEU A 10 -47.67 12.20 33.24
N ALA A 11 -47.09 11.00 33.40
CA ALA A 11 -45.65 10.81 33.55
C ALA A 11 -44.96 10.95 32.19
N LEU A 12 -44.27 12.05 31.99
CA LEU A 12 -43.42 12.28 30.82
C LEU A 12 -42.09 11.51 30.97
N ALA A 13 -41.97 10.37 30.31
CA ALA A 13 -40.71 9.61 30.27
C ALA A 13 -39.72 10.33 29.34
N LEU A 14 -38.76 11.04 29.92
CA LEU A 14 -37.60 11.58 29.23
C LEU A 14 -36.68 10.41 28.88
N ALA A 15 -36.69 9.97 27.62
CA ALA A 15 -35.70 9.06 27.07
C ALA A 15 -34.36 9.81 26.94
N ALA A 16 -33.50 9.64 27.94
CA ALA A 16 -32.10 10.11 27.86
C ALA A 16 -31.36 9.25 26.83
N CYS A 17 -31.15 9.79 25.64
CA CYS A 17 -30.18 9.22 24.71
C CYS A 17 -28.80 9.32 25.35
N THR A 18 -28.35 8.25 25.98
CA THR A 18 -26.94 8.10 26.39
C THR A 18 -26.10 7.89 25.13
N THR A 19 -25.57 8.95 24.55
CA THR A 19 -24.50 8.85 23.57
C THR A 19 -23.29 8.24 24.26
N LYS A 20 -22.94 7.02 23.85
CA LYS A 20 -21.71 6.37 24.29
C LYS A 20 -20.56 7.34 23.98
N PRO A 21 -19.71 7.68 24.95
CA PRO A 21 -18.58 8.58 24.69
C PRO A 21 -17.70 7.95 23.60
N GLU A 22 -17.57 8.66 22.47
CA GLU A 22 -16.63 8.30 21.41
C GLU A 22 -15.23 8.34 22.03
N ALA A 23 -14.49 7.22 21.95
CA ALA A 23 -13.11 7.18 22.42
C ALA A 23 -12.31 8.30 21.73
N PRO A 24 -11.43 9.02 22.44
CA PRO A 24 -10.63 10.07 21.83
C PRO A 24 -9.89 9.49 20.63
N LYS A 25 -10.07 10.09 19.44
CA LYS A 25 -9.32 9.74 18.23
C LYS A 25 -7.87 10.17 18.48
N THR A 26 -7.06 9.27 19.01
CA THR A 26 -5.61 9.48 19.06
C THR A 26 -5.14 9.66 17.64
N ASP A 27 -4.42 10.73 17.35
CA ASP A 27 -3.80 10.92 16.05
C ASP A 27 -2.86 9.72 15.79
N LEU A 28 -3.21 8.89 14.79
CA LEU A 28 -2.45 7.68 14.44
C LEU A 28 -0.96 7.99 14.21
N TYR A 29 -0.66 9.17 13.67
CA TYR A 29 0.72 9.62 13.48
C TYR A 29 1.44 9.76 14.84
N GLN A 30 0.79 10.39 15.82
CA GLN A 30 1.35 10.52 17.16
C GLN A 30 1.53 9.17 17.86
N GLU A 31 0.57 8.24 17.69
CA GLU A 31 0.69 6.89 18.23
C GLU A 31 1.91 6.14 17.67
N ILE A 32 2.14 6.21 16.36
CA ILE A 32 3.27 5.56 15.70
C ILE A 32 4.60 6.23 16.03
N THR A 33 4.61 7.56 16.23
CA THR A 33 5.83 8.36 16.46
C THR A 33 6.10 8.68 17.93
N ALA A 34 5.25 8.22 18.87
CA ALA A 34 5.37 8.48 20.31
C ALA A 34 6.58 7.81 21.00
N SER A 35 7.41 7.10 20.25
CA SER A 35 8.69 6.57 20.75
C SER A 35 9.65 7.73 21.02
N ASP A 36 10.14 7.87 22.26
CA ASP A 36 11.13 8.86 22.66
C ASP A 36 12.51 8.69 22.00
N ALA A 37 12.75 7.56 21.35
CA ALA A 37 14.01 7.25 20.68
C ALA A 37 14.08 7.96 19.33
N ARG A 38 14.83 9.06 19.23
CA ARG A 38 15.13 9.74 17.96
C ARG A 38 15.95 8.86 17.00
N TYR A 39 16.75 7.94 17.51
CA TYR A 39 17.59 7.03 16.75
C TYR A 39 17.59 5.64 17.38
N ASP A 40 17.14 4.67 16.60
CA ASP A 40 17.20 3.23 16.96
C ASP A 40 18.26 2.55 16.09
N SER A 41 19.44 2.31 16.68
CA SER A 41 20.57 1.68 16.00
C SER A 41 20.31 0.24 15.57
N SER A 42 19.46 -0.49 16.34
CA SER A 42 19.08 -1.87 16.00
C SER A 42 18.18 -1.90 14.77
N LEU A 43 17.19 -1.02 14.73
CA LEU A 43 16.30 -0.87 13.58
C LEU A 43 17.07 -0.40 12.33
N ALA A 44 17.93 0.62 12.48
CA ALA A 44 18.76 1.13 11.40
C ALA A 44 19.64 0.01 10.78
N THR A 45 20.30 -0.79 11.62
CA THR A 45 21.10 -1.93 11.16
C THR A 45 20.27 -2.98 10.42
N ARG A 46 19.09 -3.33 10.95
CA ARG A 46 18.19 -4.32 10.33
C ARG A 46 17.66 -3.87 8.98
N LEU A 47 17.40 -2.58 8.83
CA LEU A 47 16.93 -1.97 7.58
C LEU A 47 18.07 -1.50 6.67
N LYS A 48 19.33 -1.78 7.03
CA LYS A 48 20.54 -1.40 6.27
C LYS A 48 20.60 0.11 6.01
N ALA A 49 20.11 0.90 6.95
CA ALA A 49 20.12 2.34 6.87
C ALA A 49 21.54 2.88 7.05
N ASP A 50 21.89 3.89 6.27
CA ASP A 50 23.09 4.68 6.49
C ASP A 50 22.90 5.74 7.61
N GLU A 51 23.87 6.64 7.79
CA GLU A 51 23.82 7.68 8.83
C GLU A 51 22.66 8.68 8.66
N TYR A 52 22.06 8.75 7.48
CA TYR A 52 20.91 9.60 7.15
C TYR A 52 19.57 8.85 7.18
N GLY A 53 19.56 7.55 7.55
CA GLY A 53 18.35 6.72 7.54
C GLY A 53 17.93 6.31 6.13
N MET A 54 18.87 6.32 5.18
CA MET A 54 18.63 6.09 3.77
C MET A 54 19.23 4.75 3.32
N HIS A 55 18.77 4.26 2.17
CA HIS A 55 19.22 3.03 1.52
C HIS A 55 19.18 3.16 0.00
N GLN A 56 19.99 2.37 -0.70
CA GLN A 56 20.00 2.31 -2.16
C GLN A 56 18.98 1.30 -2.67
N TYR A 57 18.23 1.69 -3.68
CA TYR A 57 17.19 0.93 -4.37
C TYR A 57 17.33 1.07 -5.87
N VAL A 58 16.52 0.35 -6.61
CA VAL A 58 16.27 0.62 -8.02
C VAL A 58 14.80 1.02 -8.20
N LEU A 59 14.57 2.24 -8.69
CA LEU A 59 13.27 2.72 -9.10
C LEU A 59 13.02 2.34 -10.56
N ALA A 60 11.82 1.85 -10.84
CA ALA A 60 11.37 1.55 -12.19
C ALA A 60 10.12 2.36 -12.55
N TYR A 61 10.13 2.98 -13.73
CA TYR A 61 8.92 3.47 -14.37
C TYR A 61 8.37 2.37 -15.29
N LEU A 62 7.11 1.98 -15.06
CA LEU A 62 6.37 1.11 -15.96
C LEU A 62 5.79 1.98 -17.05
N LYS A 63 6.18 1.72 -18.31
CA LYS A 63 5.65 2.44 -19.47
C LYS A 63 4.80 1.54 -20.33
N SER A 64 3.91 2.15 -21.11
CA SER A 64 3.18 1.45 -22.13
C SER A 64 4.15 0.86 -23.16
N GLY A 65 4.10 -0.46 -23.36
CA GLY A 65 4.88 -1.12 -24.40
C GLY A 65 4.25 -0.98 -25.80
N PRO A 66 5.01 -1.29 -26.85
CA PRO A 66 4.59 -1.11 -28.23
C PRO A 66 3.54 -2.13 -28.70
N ASN A 67 3.48 -3.32 -28.08
CA ASN A 67 2.55 -4.36 -28.50
C ASN A 67 1.19 -4.18 -27.82
N ARG A 68 0.17 -3.84 -28.63
CA ARG A 68 -1.23 -3.64 -28.20
C ARG A 68 -2.21 -4.50 -29.02
N SER A 69 -1.71 -5.56 -29.67
CA SER A 69 -2.50 -6.41 -30.55
C SER A 69 -3.33 -7.48 -29.81
N GLN A 70 -3.14 -7.61 -28.48
CA GLN A 70 -3.87 -8.57 -27.66
C GLN A 70 -5.37 -8.26 -27.64
N ASP A 71 -6.19 -9.28 -27.80
CA ASP A 71 -7.62 -9.16 -27.57
C ASP A 71 -7.96 -8.94 -26.08
N SER A 72 -9.22 -8.74 -25.76
CA SER A 72 -9.65 -8.45 -24.38
C SER A 72 -9.41 -9.60 -23.41
N VAL A 73 -9.48 -10.84 -23.87
CA VAL A 73 -9.27 -12.04 -23.04
C VAL A 73 -7.79 -12.21 -22.74
N GLU A 74 -6.95 -12.11 -23.77
CA GLU A 74 -5.50 -12.18 -23.63
C GLU A 74 -4.97 -11.02 -22.76
N ALA A 75 -5.48 -9.80 -22.96
CA ALA A 75 -5.12 -8.64 -22.18
C ALA A 75 -5.48 -8.81 -20.69
N ALA A 76 -6.65 -9.39 -20.38
CA ALA A 76 -7.05 -9.68 -19.01
C ALA A 76 -6.18 -10.77 -18.37
N ALA A 77 -5.82 -11.81 -19.12
CA ALA A 77 -4.91 -12.86 -18.63
C ALA A 77 -3.52 -12.31 -18.33
N LEU A 78 -2.96 -11.47 -19.20
CA LEU A 78 -1.68 -10.82 -18.97
C LEU A 78 -1.73 -9.88 -17.77
N GLN A 79 -2.83 -9.13 -17.57
CA GLN A 79 -2.99 -8.26 -16.41
C GLN A 79 -3.02 -9.08 -15.10
N LYS A 80 -3.74 -10.20 -15.09
CA LYS A 80 -3.76 -11.09 -13.92
C LYS A 80 -2.37 -11.64 -13.61
N ALA A 81 -1.67 -12.17 -14.60
CA ALA A 81 -0.32 -12.70 -14.43
C ALA A 81 0.70 -11.63 -13.98
N HIS A 82 0.55 -10.39 -14.46
CA HIS A 82 1.31 -9.24 -14.00
C HIS A 82 1.09 -8.96 -12.51
N LEU A 83 -0.15 -8.93 -12.03
CA LEU A 83 -0.46 -8.73 -10.60
C LEU A 83 0.08 -9.86 -9.72
N GLU A 84 -0.03 -11.12 -10.18
CA GLU A 84 0.55 -12.29 -9.50
C GLU A 84 2.09 -12.18 -9.42
N ASN A 85 2.74 -11.68 -10.46
CA ASN A 85 4.19 -11.43 -10.46
C ASN A 85 4.59 -10.35 -9.46
N ILE A 86 3.82 -9.25 -9.36
CA ILE A 86 4.00 -8.21 -8.35
C ILE A 86 3.93 -8.82 -6.94
N ALA A 87 2.88 -9.58 -6.63
CA ALA A 87 2.70 -10.22 -5.32
C ALA A 87 3.90 -11.12 -4.97
N ARG A 88 4.34 -11.97 -5.90
CA ARG A 88 5.50 -12.86 -5.72
C ARG A 88 6.79 -12.09 -5.43
N MET A 89 7.05 -10.99 -6.14
CA MET A 89 8.22 -10.15 -5.89
C MET A 89 8.15 -9.42 -4.54
N ALA A 90 6.96 -8.97 -4.14
CA ALA A 90 6.72 -8.35 -2.83
C ALA A 90 6.90 -9.35 -1.68
N GLU A 91 6.36 -10.57 -1.80
CA GLU A 91 6.53 -11.66 -0.83
C GLU A 91 8.01 -12.06 -0.64
N SER A 92 8.80 -12.00 -1.71
CA SER A 92 10.25 -12.27 -1.64
C SER A 92 11.06 -11.11 -1.02
N GLY A 93 10.41 -9.99 -0.69
CA GLY A 93 11.06 -8.77 -0.19
C GLY A 93 11.87 -8.01 -1.26
N LYS A 94 11.83 -8.44 -2.52
CA LYS A 94 12.57 -7.79 -3.62
C LYS A 94 11.86 -6.54 -4.16
N LEU A 95 10.55 -6.48 -4.03
CA LEU A 95 9.73 -5.34 -4.42
C LEU A 95 9.12 -4.72 -3.16
N VAL A 96 9.52 -3.50 -2.82
CA VAL A 96 9.09 -2.84 -1.57
C VAL A 96 7.97 -1.82 -1.78
N LEU A 97 7.75 -1.41 -3.03
CA LEU A 97 6.64 -0.56 -3.42
C LEU A 97 6.26 -0.82 -4.89
N ALA A 98 4.98 -0.90 -5.15
CA ALA A 98 4.40 -0.91 -6.49
C ALA A 98 3.08 -0.13 -6.49
N GLY A 99 2.80 0.57 -7.58
CA GLY A 99 1.51 1.25 -7.72
C GLY A 99 1.31 1.83 -9.12
N PRO A 100 0.07 1.76 -9.65
CA PRO A 100 -0.29 2.36 -10.91
C PRO A 100 -0.49 3.87 -10.78
N PHE A 101 -0.24 4.62 -11.85
CA PHE A 101 -0.80 5.96 -12.02
C PHE A 101 -2.27 5.87 -12.45
N LEU A 102 -3.07 6.83 -12.03
CA LEU A 102 -4.50 6.88 -12.32
C LEU A 102 -4.83 7.74 -13.57
N ASP A 103 -3.82 8.41 -14.11
CA ASP A 103 -3.93 9.15 -15.36
C ASP A 103 -3.63 8.25 -16.59
N GLU A 104 -3.83 8.80 -17.79
CA GLU A 104 -3.61 8.10 -19.05
C GLU A 104 -2.23 8.40 -19.67
N GLY A 105 -1.24 8.82 -18.87
CA GLY A 105 0.10 9.12 -19.31
C GLY A 105 0.87 7.92 -19.88
N GLU A 106 2.03 8.18 -20.48
CA GLU A 106 2.95 7.15 -20.97
C GLU A 106 3.44 6.24 -19.84
N VAL A 107 3.73 6.82 -18.68
CA VAL A 107 4.10 6.09 -17.47
C VAL A 107 2.83 5.55 -16.82
N ARG A 108 2.77 4.23 -16.65
CA ARG A 108 1.61 3.51 -16.13
C ARG A 108 1.67 3.22 -14.64
N GLY A 109 2.86 3.30 -14.04
CA GLY A 109 3.09 3.04 -12.62
C GLY A 109 4.56 3.08 -12.28
N ILE A 110 4.86 2.85 -11.00
CA ILE A 110 6.22 2.75 -10.50
C ILE A 110 6.42 1.48 -9.69
N TYR A 111 7.68 1.01 -9.67
CA TYR A 111 8.18 0.03 -8.72
C TYR A 111 9.40 0.58 -7.99
N ILE A 112 9.61 0.13 -6.74
CA ILE A 112 10.87 0.31 -6.03
C ILE A 112 11.35 -1.09 -5.62
N PHE A 113 12.53 -1.47 -6.14
CA PHE A 113 13.17 -2.75 -5.85
C PHE A 113 14.25 -2.58 -4.79
N ASP A 114 14.23 -3.42 -3.76
CA ASP A 114 15.32 -3.58 -2.78
C ASP A 114 16.32 -4.60 -3.32
N VAL A 115 17.12 -4.15 -4.28
CA VAL A 115 18.19 -4.90 -4.90
C VAL A 115 19.40 -3.99 -5.14
N PRO A 116 20.63 -4.53 -5.10
CA PRO A 116 21.85 -3.73 -5.16
C PRO A 116 22.15 -3.13 -6.55
N THR A 117 21.61 -3.72 -7.63
CA THR A 117 21.98 -3.32 -8.99
C THR A 117 20.77 -3.21 -9.93
N VAL A 118 20.94 -2.39 -10.97
CA VAL A 118 19.95 -2.27 -12.06
C VAL A 118 19.79 -3.60 -12.81
N GLU A 119 20.85 -4.38 -12.93
CA GLU A 119 20.86 -5.69 -13.60
C GLU A 119 19.97 -6.69 -12.85
N GLU A 120 20.06 -6.71 -11.51
CA GLU A 120 19.16 -7.56 -10.70
C GLU A 120 17.70 -7.11 -10.81
N ALA A 121 17.44 -5.81 -10.78
CA ALA A 121 16.09 -5.29 -11.00
C ALA A 121 15.56 -5.67 -12.40
N ARG A 122 16.39 -5.57 -13.43
CA ARG A 122 16.05 -5.99 -14.79
C ARG A 122 15.68 -7.46 -14.87
N ALA A 123 16.47 -8.34 -14.27
CA ALA A 123 16.18 -9.76 -14.22
C ALA A 123 14.81 -10.06 -13.53
N LEU A 124 14.45 -9.28 -12.53
CA LEU A 124 13.11 -9.37 -11.89
C LEU A 124 12.00 -8.90 -12.83
N THR A 125 12.21 -7.78 -13.54
CA THR A 125 11.18 -7.26 -14.47
C THR A 125 10.94 -8.20 -15.65
N GLU A 126 11.99 -8.88 -16.14
CA GLU A 126 11.90 -9.87 -17.24
C GLU A 126 11.08 -11.12 -16.89
N THR A 127 10.77 -11.34 -15.61
CA THR A 127 9.86 -12.42 -15.20
C THR A 127 8.38 -12.07 -15.40
N ASP A 128 8.06 -10.83 -15.76
CA ASP A 128 6.69 -10.35 -15.91
C ASP A 128 6.11 -10.72 -17.28
N PRO A 129 5.00 -11.49 -17.33
CA PRO A 129 4.39 -11.88 -18.62
C PRO A 129 3.92 -10.70 -19.47
N ALA A 130 3.53 -9.57 -18.85
CA ALA A 130 3.12 -8.38 -19.60
C ALA A 130 4.32 -7.68 -20.26
N ILE A 131 5.52 -7.77 -19.65
CA ILE A 131 6.77 -7.29 -20.25
C ILE A 131 7.21 -8.24 -21.36
N GLN A 132 7.17 -9.57 -21.12
CA GLN A 132 7.52 -10.57 -22.13
C GLN A 132 6.64 -10.46 -23.37
N ALA A 133 5.36 -10.13 -23.19
CA ALA A 133 4.41 -9.88 -24.29
C ALA A 133 4.61 -8.52 -24.97
N GLY A 134 5.56 -7.69 -24.53
CA GLY A 134 5.78 -6.33 -25.05
C GLY A 134 4.66 -5.33 -24.78
N ARG A 135 3.76 -5.66 -23.83
CA ARG A 135 2.65 -4.80 -23.42
C ARG A 135 3.09 -3.71 -22.44
N LEU A 136 4.12 -3.99 -21.65
CA LEU A 136 4.81 -3.06 -20.76
C LEU A 136 6.30 -3.06 -21.06
N ILE A 137 6.95 -1.95 -20.76
CA ILE A 137 8.40 -1.81 -20.71
C ILE A 137 8.79 -1.13 -19.41
N MET A 138 10.01 -1.39 -18.94
CA MET A 138 10.55 -0.82 -17.70
C MET A 138 11.74 0.09 -17.99
N GLU A 139 11.72 1.27 -17.39
CA GLU A 139 12.87 2.17 -17.34
C GLU A 139 13.41 2.16 -15.91
N LEU A 140 14.66 1.75 -15.72
CA LEU A 140 15.25 1.45 -14.42
C LEU A 140 16.31 2.50 -14.06
N HIS A 141 16.24 3.00 -12.81
CA HIS A 141 17.15 4.02 -12.28
C HIS A 141 17.68 3.60 -10.91
N PRO A 142 19.00 3.70 -10.64
CA PRO A 142 19.49 3.69 -9.28
C PRO A 142 18.83 4.83 -8.50
N TRP A 143 18.33 4.52 -7.31
CA TRP A 143 17.60 5.50 -6.51
C TRP A 143 17.99 5.39 -5.03
N TYR A 144 18.07 6.53 -4.35
CA TYR A 144 18.42 6.62 -2.96
C TYR A 144 17.21 7.14 -2.17
N GLY A 145 16.68 6.34 -1.27
CA GLY A 145 15.43 6.59 -0.56
C GLY A 145 15.47 6.15 0.90
N SER A 146 14.38 6.39 1.62
CA SER A 146 14.29 5.98 3.01
C SER A 146 14.47 4.47 3.20
N ALA A 147 15.31 4.08 4.16
CA ALA A 147 15.50 2.68 4.54
C ALA A 147 14.23 2.06 5.17
N ALA A 148 13.21 2.85 5.49
CA ALA A 148 11.95 2.36 6.04
C ALA A 148 11.01 1.73 4.99
N LEU A 149 11.28 1.86 3.68
CA LEU A 149 10.40 1.35 2.61
C LEU A 149 10.05 -0.15 2.74
N PRO A 150 10.96 -1.07 3.14
CA PRO A 150 10.61 -2.48 3.33
C PRO A 150 9.50 -2.73 4.36
N LEU A 151 9.22 -1.76 5.25
CA LEU A 151 8.12 -1.86 6.21
C LEU A 151 6.74 -1.62 5.60
N LEU A 152 6.65 -1.08 4.37
CA LEU A 152 5.38 -0.81 3.71
C LEU A 152 4.60 -2.09 3.42
N THR A 153 5.24 -3.14 2.90
CA THR A 153 4.57 -4.41 2.58
C THR A 153 3.89 -5.06 3.80
N PRO A 154 4.58 -5.27 4.96
CA PRO A 154 3.92 -5.84 6.13
C PRO A 154 2.83 -4.92 6.72
N LEU A 155 2.94 -3.61 6.58
CA LEU A 155 1.87 -2.68 6.97
C LEU A 155 0.70 -2.75 5.98
N HIS A 156 0.95 -2.78 4.69
CA HIS A 156 -0.07 -2.92 3.65
C HIS A 156 -0.92 -4.17 3.85
N ASN A 157 -0.30 -5.32 4.13
CA ASN A 157 -1.00 -6.59 4.37
C ASN A 157 -1.98 -6.53 5.56
N ARG A 158 -1.82 -5.55 6.46
CA ARG A 158 -2.77 -5.29 7.57
C ARG A 158 -3.89 -4.34 7.18
N LEU A 159 -3.75 -3.63 6.07
CA LEU A 159 -4.71 -2.63 5.57
C LEU A 159 -5.61 -3.23 4.47
N GLU A 160 -5.11 -4.19 3.70
CA GLU A 160 -5.87 -4.81 2.64
C GLU A 160 -6.97 -5.74 3.20
N LYS A 161 -8.19 -5.53 2.72
CA LYS A 161 -9.33 -6.43 2.99
C LYS A 161 -9.46 -7.52 1.93
N LYS A 162 -8.97 -7.26 0.73
CA LYS A 162 -8.98 -8.17 -0.41
C LYS A 162 -7.66 -8.03 -1.15
N SER A 163 -7.04 -9.15 -1.52
CA SER A 163 -5.86 -9.11 -2.39
C SER A 163 -6.20 -8.59 -3.78
N ILE A 164 -5.30 -7.83 -4.37
CA ILE A 164 -5.42 -7.36 -5.76
C ILE A 164 -5.29 -8.49 -6.80
N THR A 165 -4.86 -9.68 -6.37
CA THR A 165 -4.70 -10.88 -7.20
C THR A 165 -5.96 -11.77 -7.24
N ASN A 166 -6.97 -11.46 -6.40
CA ASN A 166 -8.22 -12.23 -6.28
C ASN A 166 -9.39 -11.60 -7.03
#